data_bdc819d583c94bde74315b421e06d4c8
#
_entry.id   bdc819d583c94bde74315b421e06d4c8
#
_cell.length_a   1.000
_cell.length_b   1.000
_cell.length_c   1.000
_cell.angle_alpha   90.00
_cell.angle_beta   90.00
_cell.angle_gamma   90.00
#
_symmetry.space_group_name_H-M   'P 1'
#
loop_
_entity.id
_entity.type
_entity.pdbx_description
1 polymer ?
#
loop_
_entity_poly.entity_id
_entity_poly.type
_entity_poly.pdbx_seq_one_letter_code
_entity_poly.pdbx_strand_id
1 'polypeptide(L)'
;MSNPTQSQIVLMYFQSFCKKDTASLEVLFSDSIMLTDWDVQVVGKENVLNFNQRFFNSIDTIRIDVDKVAVGLDTVIAEIKVIINNKIVASIVDVIDFDQDNKIKEIRAYKR
;
A
#
# COMPACT_ATOMS: atom_id res chain seq x y z
N MET A 1 -18.99 -2.05 -17.74
CA MET A 1 -18.46 -2.03 -16.37
C MET A 1 -17.51 -0.86 -16.21
N SER A 2 -17.66 -0.15 -15.15
CA SER A 2 -16.74 0.95 -14.84
C SER A 2 -15.47 0.42 -14.20
N ASN A 3 -14.34 1.08 -14.48
CA ASN A 3 -13.08 0.81 -13.81
C ASN A 3 -13.15 1.30 -12.37
N PRO A 4 -12.40 0.70 -11.43
CA PRO A 4 -12.35 1.19 -10.07
C PRO A 4 -11.73 2.60 -10.01
N THR A 5 -12.21 3.42 -9.09
CA THR A 5 -11.61 4.72 -8.80
C THR A 5 -10.26 4.52 -8.08
N GLN A 6 -9.45 5.58 -8.05
CA GLN A 6 -8.17 5.52 -7.35
C GLN A 6 -8.34 5.21 -5.86
N SER A 7 -9.36 5.77 -5.20
CA SER A 7 -9.63 5.43 -3.80
C SER A 7 -10.07 3.98 -3.62
N GLN A 8 -10.83 3.42 -4.57
CA GLN A 8 -11.17 1.99 -4.56
C GLN A 8 -9.92 1.12 -4.74
N ILE A 9 -9.00 1.51 -5.61
CA ILE A 9 -7.73 0.79 -5.81
C ILE A 9 -6.90 0.79 -4.51
N VAL A 10 -6.89 1.90 -3.78
CA VAL A 10 -6.19 1.96 -2.49
C VAL A 10 -6.81 1.00 -1.48
N LEU A 11 -8.13 0.89 -1.42
CA LEU A 11 -8.78 -0.09 -0.56
C LEU A 11 -8.46 -1.53 -0.98
N MET A 12 -8.41 -1.79 -2.30
CA MET A 12 -7.97 -3.09 -2.83
C MET A 12 -6.52 -3.40 -2.42
N TYR A 13 -5.65 -2.38 -2.46
CA TYR A 13 -4.27 -2.50 -2.01
C TYR A 13 -4.21 -2.92 -0.53
N PHE A 14 -4.93 -2.22 0.35
CA PHE A 14 -4.96 -2.57 1.77
C PHE A 14 -5.54 -3.96 2.01
N GLN A 15 -6.60 -4.34 1.32
CA GLN A 15 -7.19 -5.67 1.44
C GLN A 15 -6.22 -6.77 1.01
N SER A 16 -5.55 -6.59 -0.12
CA SER A 16 -4.56 -7.54 -0.63
C SER A 16 -3.37 -7.65 0.33
N PHE A 17 -2.95 -6.53 0.88
CA PHE A 17 -1.87 -6.46 1.87
C PHE A 17 -2.24 -7.27 3.13
N CYS A 18 -3.46 -7.10 3.63
CA CYS A 18 -3.94 -7.82 4.82
C CYS A 18 -4.06 -9.33 4.59
N LYS A 19 -4.28 -9.74 3.34
CA LYS A 19 -4.32 -11.16 2.95
C LYS A 19 -2.94 -11.72 2.61
N LYS A 20 -1.91 -10.88 2.64
CA LYS A 20 -0.55 -11.24 2.22
C LYS A 20 -0.53 -11.76 0.78
N ASP A 21 -1.35 -11.18 -0.08
CA ASP A 21 -1.58 -11.65 -1.46
C ASP A 21 -0.75 -10.83 -2.43
N THR A 22 0.50 -11.28 -2.66
CA THR A 22 1.43 -10.57 -3.55
C THR A 22 0.98 -10.61 -5.01
N ALA A 23 0.28 -11.66 -5.44
CA ALA A 23 -0.24 -11.73 -6.82
C ALA A 23 -1.27 -10.63 -7.08
N SER A 24 -2.15 -10.36 -6.13
CA SER A 24 -3.12 -9.26 -6.24
C SER A 24 -2.44 -7.89 -6.17
N LEU A 25 -1.39 -7.75 -5.35
CA LEU A 25 -0.62 -6.50 -5.29
C LEU A 25 0.08 -6.22 -6.62
N GLU A 26 0.65 -7.25 -7.26
CA GLU A 26 1.34 -7.11 -8.54
C GLU A 26 0.47 -6.43 -9.59
N VAL A 27 -0.81 -6.79 -9.65
CA VAL A 27 -1.76 -6.24 -10.62
C VAL A 27 -1.98 -4.74 -10.40
N LEU A 28 -1.87 -4.26 -9.17
CA LEU A 28 -2.12 -2.86 -8.81
C LEU A 28 -0.91 -1.95 -9.05
N PHE A 29 0.30 -2.52 -9.13
CA PHE A 29 1.54 -1.75 -9.15
C PHE A 29 1.99 -1.43 -10.57
N SER A 30 2.50 -0.21 -10.76
CA SER A 30 3.30 0.15 -11.93
C SER A 30 4.62 -0.64 -11.91
N ASP A 31 5.17 -0.95 -13.09
CA ASP A 31 6.46 -1.64 -13.20
C ASP A 31 7.59 -0.83 -12.54
N SER A 32 7.47 0.49 -12.54
CA SER A 32 8.47 1.40 -11.97
C SER A 32 8.11 1.89 -10.57
N ILE A 33 7.21 1.23 -9.86
CA ILE A 33 6.77 1.64 -8.53
C ILE A 33 7.93 1.91 -7.58
N MET A 34 7.79 2.95 -6.76
CA MET A 34 8.74 3.26 -5.70
C MET A 34 8.01 3.26 -4.35
N LEU A 35 8.60 2.60 -3.37
CA LEU A 35 8.10 2.57 -2.00
C LEU A 35 9.12 3.25 -1.10
N THR A 36 8.70 4.25 -0.36
CA THR A 36 9.54 4.96 0.60
C THR A 36 8.85 4.99 1.94
N ASP A 37 9.55 4.58 2.98
CA ASP A 37 9.11 4.78 4.35
C ASP A 37 10.23 5.43 5.17
N TRP A 38 10.10 5.42 6.50
CA TRP A 38 11.06 6.07 7.40
C TRP A 38 12.43 5.37 7.45
N ASP A 39 12.55 4.14 6.95
CA ASP A 39 13.78 3.34 7.01
C ASP A 39 14.35 3.02 5.63
N VAL A 40 13.50 2.83 4.61
CA VAL A 40 13.92 2.25 3.33
C VAL A 40 13.32 2.98 2.14
N GLN A 41 13.99 2.84 1.01
CA GLN A 41 13.45 3.16 -0.31
C GLN A 41 13.66 1.94 -1.22
N VAL A 42 12.58 1.49 -1.84
CA VAL A 42 12.60 0.31 -2.72
C VAL A 42 12.05 0.73 -4.07
N VAL A 43 12.76 0.40 -5.14
CA VAL A 43 12.42 0.80 -6.52
C VAL A 43 12.19 -0.42 -7.39
N GLY A 44 11.11 -0.39 -8.15
CA GLY A 44 10.75 -1.43 -9.10
C GLY A 44 9.77 -2.46 -8.52
N LYS A 45 8.86 -2.93 -9.39
CA LYS A 45 7.77 -3.83 -8.97
C LYS A 45 8.29 -5.09 -8.31
N GLU A 46 9.27 -5.77 -8.93
CA GLU A 46 9.80 -7.01 -8.39
C GLU A 46 10.41 -6.80 -7.01
N ASN A 47 11.17 -5.72 -6.84
CA ASN A 47 11.83 -5.41 -5.56
C ASN A 47 10.80 -5.06 -4.47
N VAL A 48 9.75 -4.33 -4.83
CA VAL A 48 8.68 -3.98 -3.88
C VAL A 48 7.91 -5.23 -3.45
N LEU A 49 7.58 -6.11 -4.41
CA LEU A 49 6.88 -7.36 -4.09
C LEU A 49 7.74 -8.27 -3.22
N ASN A 50 9.03 -8.37 -3.48
CA ASN A 50 9.95 -9.15 -2.65
C ASN A 50 10.07 -8.56 -1.24
N PHE A 51 10.13 -7.25 -1.13
CA PHE A 51 10.12 -6.55 0.16
C PHE A 51 8.84 -6.87 0.94
N ASN A 52 7.69 -6.78 0.28
CA ASN A 52 6.40 -7.11 0.89
C ASN A 52 6.36 -8.58 1.33
N GLN A 53 6.84 -9.49 0.50
CA GLN A 53 6.83 -10.92 0.82
C GLN A 53 7.69 -11.23 2.05
N ARG A 54 8.87 -10.62 2.16
CA ARG A 54 9.72 -10.79 3.34
C ARG A 54 9.02 -10.28 4.60
N PHE A 55 8.34 -9.15 4.50
CA PHE A 55 7.55 -8.62 5.60
C PHE A 55 6.42 -9.58 5.99
N PHE A 56 5.67 -10.07 5.01
CA PHE A 56 4.57 -11.02 5.26
C PHE A 56 5.07 -12.31 5.92
N ASN A 57 6.25 -12.79 5.54
CA ASN A 57 6.84 -13.99 6.12
C ASN A 57 7.28 -13.78 7.57
N SER A 58 7.46 -12.54 8.00
CA SER A 58 7.95 -12.21 9.35
C SER A 58 6.82 -12.04 10.38
N ILE A 59 5.56 -12.07 9.95
CA ILE A 59 4.40 -11.83 10.81
C ILE A 59 3.35 -12.91 10.65
N ASP A 60 2.50 -13.10 11.67
CA ASP A 60 1.38 -14.04 11.60
C ASP A 60 0.16 -13.41 10.92
N THR A 61 -0.32 -12.30 11.44
CA THR A 61 -1.50 -11.61 10.91
C THR A 61 -1.24 -10.13 10.78
N ILE A 62 -1.93 -9.52 9.83
CA ILE A 62 -1.95 -8.06 9.68
C ILE A 62 -3.38 -7.59 9.38
N ARG A 63 -3.76 -6.51 10.05
CA ARG A 63 -4.99 -5.77 9.77
C ARG A 63 -4.65 -4.30 9.61
N ILE A 64 -5.33 -3.66 8.68
CA ILE A 64 -5.19 -2.22 8.44
C ILE A 64 -6.57 -1.59 8.69
N ASP A 65 -6.65 -0.74 9.69
CA ASP A 65 -7.85 0.06 9.95
C ASP A 65 -7.67 1.42 9.27
N VAL A 66 -8.56 1.75 8.35
CA VAL A 66 -8.53 3.00 7.61
C VAL A 66 -9.34 4.04 8.39
N ASP A 67 -8.65 5.05 8.90
CA ASP A 67 -9.29 6.12 9.70
C ASP A 67 -9.81 7.24 8.80
N LYS A 68 -9.07 7.60 7.75
CA LYS A 68 -9.41 8.75 6.91
C LYS A 68 -8.79 8.59 5.54
N VAL A 69 -9.53 8.99 4.50
CA VAL A 69 -9.05 9.01 3.12
C VAL A 69 -9.32 10.38 2.52
N ALA A 70 -8.32 10.97 1.88
CA ALA A 70 -8.46 12.19 1.11
C ALA A 70 -8.01 11.92 -0.33
N VAL A 71 -8.73 12.45 -1.29
CA VAL A 71 -8.48 12.23 -2.72
C VAL A 71 -8.04 13.55 -3.36
N GLY A 72 -6.87 13.52 -3.99
CA GLY A 72 -6.35 14.63 -4.77
C GLY A 72 -6.28 14.28 -6.25
N LEU A 73 -5.52 15.06 -7.01
CA LEU A 73 -5.28 14.79 -8.43
C LEU A 73 -4.23 13.69 -8.56
N ASP A 74 -4.67 12.50 -9.01
CA ASP A 74 -3.83 11.32 -9.15
C ASP A 74 -3.09 10.92 -7.87
N THR A 75 -3.66 11.29 -6.72
CA THR A 75 -3.09 10.98 -5.41
C THR A 75 -4.21 10.64 -4.44
N VAL A 76 -4.01 9.60 -3.64
CA VAL A 76 -4.89 9.26 -2.52
C VAL A 76 -4.05 9.25 -1.25
N ILE A 77 -4.53 9.92 -0.22
CA ILE A 77 -3.88 9.96 1.09
C ILE A 77 -4.75 9.20 2.07
N ALA A 78 -4.18 8.25 2.78
CA ALA A 78 -4.90 7.43 3.75
C ALA A 78 -4.20 7.48 5.11
N GLU A 79 -4.96 7.86 6.14
CA GLU A 79 -4.53 7.75 7.52
C GLU A 79 -4.99 6.41 8.06
N ILE A 80 -4.06 5.57 8.50
CA ILE A 80 -4.34 4.18 8.86
C ILE A 80 -3.68 3.80 10.18
N LYS A 81 -4.24 2.77 10.82
CA LYS A 81 -3.57 2.05 11.90
C LYS A 81 -3.19 0.67 11.40
N VAL A 82 -1.95 0.28 11.65
CA VAL A 82 -1.45 -1.04 11.29
C VAL A 82 -1.45 -1.90 12.56
N ILE A 83 -2.15 -3.03 12.49
CA ILE A 83 -2.28 -3.99 13.58
C ILE A 83 -1.60 -5.29 13.15
N ILE A 84 -0.51 -5.63 13.81
CA ILE A 84 0.27 -6.84 13.54
C ILE A 84 0.15 -7.77 14.72
N ASN A 85 -0.21 -9.05 14.46
CA ASN A 85 -0.35 -10.06 15.50
C ASN A 85 -1.26 -9.57 16.63
N ASN A 86 -2.36 -8.90 16.24
CA ASN A 86 -3.41 -8.36 17.12
C ASN A 86 -2.97 -7.19 18.02
N LYS A 87 -1.84 -6.53 17.68
CA LYS A 87 -1.37 -5.34 18.40
C LYS A 87 -1.22 -4.16 17.45
N ILE A 88 -1.68 -3.00 17.87
CA ILE A 88 -1.45 -1.75 17.12
C ILE A 88 0.05 -1.43 17.19
N VAL A 89 0.72 -1.43 16.04
CA VAL A 89 2.17 -1.20 15.98
C VAL A 89 2.53 0.16 15.41
N ALA A 90 1.64 0.77 14.61
CA ALA A 90 1.91 2.07 14.01
C ALA A 90 0.64 2.78 13.58
N SER A 91 0.68 4.11 13.68
CA SER A 91 -0.23 5.01 12.97
C SER A 91 0.56 5.60 11.81
N ILE A 92 0.03 5.47 10.60
CA ILE A 92 0.75 5.79 9.37
C ILE A 92 -0.14 6.64 8.47
N VAL A 93 0.48 7.57 7.77
CA VAL A 93 -0.14 8.24 6.63
C VAL A 93 0.54 7.73 5.38
N ASP A 94 -0.23 7.07 4.51
CA ASP A 94 0.22 6.66 3.18
C ASP A 94 -0.19 7.71 2.15
N VAL A 95 0.78 8.18 1.37
CA VAL A 95 0.54 9.01 0.20
C VAL A 95 0.78 8.14 -1.02
N ILE A 96 -0.28 7.88 -1.78
CA ILE A 96 -0.27 6.92 -2.88
C ILE A 96 -0.55 7.65 -4.19
N ASP A 97 0.45 7.69 -5.08
CA ASP A 97 0.37 8.35 -6.37
C ASP A 97 0.12 7.32 -7.48
N PHE A 98 -0.66 7.75 -8.48
CA PHE A 98 -1.07 6.91 -9.61
C PHE A 98 -0.50 7.44 -10.91
N ASP A 99 -0.18 6.52 -11.83
CA ASP A 99 0.20 6.88 -13.19
C ASP A 99 -1.03 7.03 -14.09
N GLN A 100 -0.80 7.34 -15.36
CA GLN A 100 -1.87 7.55 -16.33
C GLN A 100 -2.73 6.31 -16.63
N ASP A 101 -2.23 5.12 -16.29
CA ASP A 101 -2.95 3.85 -16.41
C ASP A 101 -3.64 3.44 -15.12
N ASN A 102 -3.70 4.33 -14.13
CA ASN A 102 -4.24 4.09 -12.80
C ASN A 102 -3.53 2.94 -12.06
N LYS A 103 -2.26 2.75 -12.34
CA LYS A 103 -1.40 1.88 -11.53
C LYS A 103 -0.75 2.70 -10.43
N ILE A 104 -0.50 2.07 -9.30
CA ILE A 104 0.20 2.72 -8.19
C ILE A 104 1.67 2.89 -8.59
N LYS A 105 2.12 4.14 -8.72
CA LYS A 105 3.50 4.43 -9.13
C LYS A 105 4.41 4.82 -7.96
N GLU A 106 3.84 5.27 -6.84
CA GLU A 106 4.63 5.61 -5.66
C GLU A 106 3.77 5.49 -4.40
N ILE A 107 4.38 4.92 -3.37
CA ILE A 107 3.80 4.87 -2.02
C ILE A 107 4.83 5.50 -1.08
N ARG A 108 4.43 6.58 -0.40
CA ARG A 108 5.24 7.19 0.65
C ARG A 108 4.51 7.02 1.96
N ALA A 109 5.16 6.39 2.92
CA ALA A 109 4.60 6.12 4.23
C ALA A 109 5.25 7.02 5.29
N TYR A 110 4.44 7.70 6.06
CA TYR A 110 4.87 8.60 7.14
C TYR A 110 4.34 8.07 8.46
N LYS A 111 5.24 7.77 9.35
CA LYS A 111 4.88 7.24 10.67
C LYS A 111 4.64 8.39 11.65
N ARG A 112 3.57 8.26 12.39
CA ARG A 112 3.21 9.23 13.42
C ARG A 112 3.97 8.96 14.71
#